data_6f2a3c13559a4d095a88f3a6d391c468
#
_entry.id   6f2a3c13559a4d095a88f3a6d391c468
#
_cell.length_a   1.000
_cell.length_b   1.000
_cell.length_c   1.000
_cell.angle_alpha   90.00
_cell.angle_beta   90.00
_cell.angle_gamma   90.00
#
_symmetry.space_group_name_H-M   'P 1'
#
loop_
_entity.id
_entity.type
_entity.pdbx_description
1 polymer ?
#
loop_
_entity_poly.entity_id
_entity_poly.type
_entity_poly.pdbx_seq_one_letter_code
_entity_poly.pdbx_strand_id
1 'polypeptide(L)'
;MTQDSLIFRCFGSGSSGNSYFLGTQHGGILIDAGVSARTIHRYLRSIGLDFNKIWGVFITHDHADHIRSVGTLGERAHIPIYTTELIHEGIDRNYGLREKLRTSRRYFEKGVPFQFHDMEINTFGISHDSTDCLGYKIRVQNQCFVLITDCGEPNADIEQAIREANHLVIEANHDEQLLLCGSYPTFLKERILSPRGHQSNQTCAQLLADNFHEGLHNVFLCHLSQENNEPEVAYNTISEALLQAGWEVGKDYYLKALDRLNVSPVYILDGQPIRESDAV
;
A
#
# COMPACT_ATOMS: atom_id res chain seq x y z
N MET A 1 -7.97 9.51 -21.06
CA MET A 1 -8.06 8.18 -20.42
C MET A 1 -9.05 7.35 -21.21
N THR A 2 -8.67 6.14 -21.64
CA THR A 2 -9.64 5.20 -22.14
C THR A 2 -10.53 4.74 -20.98
N GLN A 3 -11.77 4.40 -21.23
CA GLN A 3 -12.77 4.08 -20.18
C GLN A 3 -12.38 2.86 -19.32
N ASP A 4 -11.44 2.04 -19.78
CA ASP A 4 -11.01 0.78 -19.17
C ASP A 4 -9.59 0.82 -18.58
N SER A 5 -8.92 1.99 -18.57
CA SER A 5 -7.56 2.09 -18.02
C SER A 5 -7.56 1.77 -16.52
N LEU A 6 -6.61 0.93 -16.07
CA LEU A 6 -6.40 0.67 -14.67
C LEU A 6 -5.83 1.94 -14.00
N ILE A 7 -6.44 2.32 -12.91
CA ILE A 7 -6.12 3.53 -12.14
C ILE A 7 -5.61 3.14 -10.77
N PHE A 8 -4.48 3.71 -10.38
CA PHE A 8 -3.99 3.72 -9.01
C PHE A 8 -4.03 5.14 -8.43
N ARG A 9 -4.43 5.27 -7.17
CA ARG A 9 -4.38 6.53 -6.45
C ARG A 9 -4.16 6.31 -4.96
N CYS A 10 -3.20 7.02 -4.38
CA CYS A 10 -2.95 7.05 -2.95
C CYS A 10 -3.71 8.22 -2.30
N PHE A 11 -4.48 7.94 -1.25
CA PHE A 11 -5.23 8.97 -0.50
C PHE A 11 -4.49 9.42 0.76
N GLY A 12 -3.45 8.71 1.14
CA GLY A 12 -2.55 8.95 2.24
C GLY A 12 -1.68 7.72 2.48
N SER A 13 -0.41 7.92 2.87
CA SER A 13 0.56 6.85 3.05
C SER A 13 1.51 7.14 4.20
N GLY A 14 1.16 6.69 5.40
CA GLY A 14 1.98 6.83 6.61
C GLY A 14 1.15 6.69 7.89
N SER A 15 1.78 6.80 9.05
CA SER A 15 1.16 6.61 10.37
C SER A 15 -0.02 7.56 10.70
N SER A 16 -0.29 8.55 9.85
CA SER A 16 -1.48 9.41 9.95
C SER A 16 -2.71 8.82 9.27
N GLY A 17 -2.53 7.87 8.36
CA GLY A 17 -3.58 7.12 7.68
C GLY A 17 -3.16 6.65 6.29
N ASN A 18 -3.42 5.37 6.06
CA ASN A 18 -3.13 4.67 4.81
C ASN A 18 -4.43 4.34 4.09
N SER A 19 -4.53 4.65 2.81
CA SER A 19 -5.64 4.22 1.95
C SER A 19 -5.29 4.39 0.49
N TYR A 20 -5.53 3.37 -0.29
CA TYR A 20 -5.19 3.30 -1.70
C TYR A 20 -6.41 2.87 -2.51
N PHE A 21 -6.60 3.46 -3.68
CA PHE A 21 -7.62 3.04 -4.65
C PHE A 21 -6.95 2.33 -5.83
N LEU A 22 -7.49 1.19 -6.21
CA LEU A 22 -7.15 0.46 -7.42
C LEU A 22 -8.44 0.09 -8.17
N GLY A 23 -8.56 0.49 -9.44
CA GLY A 23 -9.75 0.22 -10.22
C GLY A 23 -9.76 0.94 -11.56
N THR A 24 -10.95 1.18 -12.09
CA THR A 24 -11.20 1.91 -13.34
C THR A 24 -12.20 3.05 -13.10
N GLN A 25 -12.60 3.74 -14.15
CA GLN A 25 -13.72 4.72 -14.08
C GLN A 25 -15.08 4.06 -13.78
N HIS A 26 -15.20 2.73 -13.91
CA HIS A 26 -16.42 1.99 -13.59
C HIS A 26 -16.55 1.62 -12.12
N GLY A 27 -15.44 1.61 -11.39
CA GLY A 27 -15.34 1.27 -9.98
C GLY A 27 -14.04 0.55 -9.65
N GLY A 28 -13.90 0.14 -8.40
CA GLY A 28 -12.70 -0.54 -7.94
C GLY A 28 -12.76 -0.86 -6.46
N ILE A 29 -11.59 -1.12 -5.90
CA ILE A 29 -11.40 -1.46 -4.50
C ILE A 29 -10.63 -0.37 -3.77
N LEU A 30 -10.81 -0.32 -2.46
CA LEU A 30 -9.88 0.35 -1.55
C LEU A 30 -9.00 -0.70 -0.88
N ILE A 31 -7.73 -0.39 -0.72
CA ILE A 31 -6.84 -1.12 0.17
C ILE A 31 -6.55 -0.19 1.34
N ASP A 32 -6.92 -0.63 2.53
CA ASP A 32 -6.95 0.13 3.77
C ASP A 32 -7.91 1.34 3.81
N ALA A 33 -8.28 1.73 5.01
CA ALA A 33 -9.23 2.79 5.31
C ALA A 33 -8.77 3.64 6.50
N GLY A 34 -7.47 3.92 6.58
CA GLY A 34 -6.87 4.75 7.65
C GLY A 34 -7.13 6.24 7.49
N VAL A 35 -7.43 6.69 6.29
CA VAL A 35 -7.84 8.05 5.96
C VAL A 35 -9.33 8.26 6.30
N SER A 36 -9.75 9.48 6.68
CA SER A 36 -11.14 9.73 7.02
C SER A 36 -12.09 9.43 5.86
N ALA A 37 -13.25 8.81 6.13
CA ALA A 37 -14.24 8.49 5.09
C ALA A 37 -14.66 9.73 4.28
N ARG A 38 -14.73 10.92 4.92
CA ARG A 38 -14.99 12.19 4.23
C ARG A 38 -13.89 12.54 3.23
N THR A 39 -12.64 12.29 3.59
CA THR A 39 -11.48 12.55 2.72
C THR A 39 -11.46 11.56 1.56
N ILE A 40 -11.65 10.27 1.84
CA ILE A 40 -11.78 9.22 0.80
C ILE A 40 -12.88 9.60 -0.18
N HIS A 41 -14.08 9.95 0.30
CA HIS A 41 -15.20 10.35 -0.56
C HIS A 41 -14.87 11.56 -1.45
N ARG A 42 -14.24 12.59 -0.87
CA ARG A 42 -13.82 13.79 -1.63
C ARG A 42 -12.86 13.42 -2.76
N TYR A 43 -11.91 12.52 -2.51
CA TYR A 43 -10.91 12.13 -3.52
C TYR A 43 -11.48 11.20 -4.58
N LEU A 44 -12.41 10.31 -4.23
CA LEU A 44 -13.16 9.52 -5.20
C LEU A 44 -13.99 10.44 -6.11
N ARG A 45 -14.70 11.42 -5.54
CA ARG A 45 -15.49 12.38 -6.30
C ARG A 45 -14.65 13.20 -7.29
N SER A 46 -13.41 13.53 -6.96
CA SER A 46 -12.51 14.28 -7.87
C SER A 46 -12.08 13.48 -9.11
N ILE A 47 -12.33 12.16 -9.13
CA ILE A 47 -12.11 11.29 -10.30
C ILE A 47 -13.43 10.73 -10.86
N GLY A 48 -14.57 11.32 -10.49
CA GLY A 48 -15.88 10.94 -10.99
C GLY A 48 -16.49 9.68 -10.35
N LEU A 49 -15.89 9.18 -9.26
CA LEU A 49 -16.39 8.02 -8.52
C LEU A 49 -17.14 8.44 -7.24
N ASP A 50 -17.96 7.52 -6.73
CA ASP A 50 -18.66 7.65 -5.46
C ASP A 50 -18.57 6.32 -4.71
N PHE A 51 -18.98 6.27 -3.43
CA PHE A 51 -18.94 5.06 -2.62
C PHE A 51 -19.68 3.87 -3.24
N ASN A 52 -20.75 4.11 -4.02
CA ASN A 52 -21.47 3.06 -4.73
C ASN A 52 -20.67 2.40 -5.88
N LYS A 53 -19.49 2.95 -6.20
CA LYS A 53 -18.54 2.40 -7.16
C LYS A 53 -17.38 1.67 -6.49
N ILE A 54 -17.34 1.65 -5.14
CA ILE A 54 -16.37 0.89 -4.39
C ILE A 54 -16.94 -0.49 -4.10
N TRP A 55 -16.32 -1.50 -4.68
CA TRP A 55 -16.78 -2.89 -4.60
C TRP A 55 -16.45 -3.54 -3.25
N GLY A 56 -15.38 -3.08 -2.61
CA GLY A 56 -14.94 -3.54 -1.30
C GLY A 56 -13.74 -2.77 -0.77
N VAL A 57 -13.53 -2.88 0.53
CA VAL A 57 -12.33 -2.40 1.22
C VAL A 57 -11.56 -3.61 1.69
N PHE A 58 -10.31 -3.74 1.30
CA PHE A 58 -9.40 -4.82 1.66
C PHE A 58 -8.42 -4.32 2.71
N ILE A 59 -8.35 -4.98 3.86
CA ILE A 59 -7.56 -4.51 5.00
C ILE A 59 -6.27 -5.33 5.10
N THR A 60 -5.13 -4.65 5.20
CA THR A 60 -3.81 -5.26 5.37
C THR A 60 -3.61 -5.78 6.79
N HIS A 61 -3.95 -4.96 7.81
CA HIS A 61 -3.83 -5.31 9.23
C HIS A 61 -4.67 -4.38 10.12
N ASP A 62 -4.67 -4.61 11.42
CA ASP A 62 -5.59 -4.01 12.40
C ASP A 62 -5.07 -2.74 13.11
N HIS A 63 -3.98 -2.13 12.66
CA HIS A 63 -3.52 -0.85 13.22
C HIS A 63 -4.47 0.31 12.87
N ALA A 64 -4.55 1.29 13.78
CA ALA A 64 -5.53 2.36 13.69
C ALA A 64 -5.40 3.23 12.43
N ASP A 65 -4.21 3.41 11.92
CA ASP A 65 -3.91 4.15 10.69
C ASP A 65 -4.23 3.39 9.41
N HIS A 66 -4.71 2.14 9.51
CA HIS A 66 -5.23 1.34 8.40
C HIS A 66 -6.74 1.12 8.47
N ILE A 67 -7.35 1.23 9.67
CA ILE A 67 -8.75 0.83 9.88
C ILE A 67 -9.67 1.95 10.37
N ARG A 68 -9.19 3.18 10.56
CA ARG A 68 -9.93 4.32 11.16
C ARG A 68 -11.35 4.49 10.64
N SER A 69 -11.58 4.28 9.36
CA SER A 69 -12.86 4.54 8.68
C SER A 69 -13.65 3.29 8.33
N VAL A 70 -13.17 2.08 8.67
CA VAL A 70 -13.84 0.82 8.28
C VAL A 70 -15.30 0.76 8.74
N GLY A 71 -15.60 1.20 9.96
CA GLY A 71 -16.97 1.22 10.47
C GLY A 71 -17.88 2.15 9.66
N THR A 72 -17.40 3.35 9.34
CA THR A 72 -18.17 4.30 8.52
C THR A 72 -18.37 3.80 7.09
N LEU A 73 -17.33 3.26 6.46
CA LEU A 73 -17.42 2.70 5.11
C LEU A 73 -18.29 1.44 5.09
N GLY A 74 -18.10 0.55 6.06
CA GLY A 74 -18.83 -0.71 6.15
C GLY A 74 -20.29 -0.53 6.50
N GLU A 75 -20.59 0.13 7.62
CA GLU A 75 -21.93 0.11 8.19
C GLU A 75 -22.83 1.26 7.70
N ARG A 76 -22.24 2.42 7.30
CA ARG A 76 -23.03 3.57 6.79
C ARG A 76 -23.01 3.67 5.27
N ALA A 77 -21.88 3.41 4.63
CA ALA A 77 -21.81 3.40 3.16
C ALA A 77 -22.11 2.02 2.56
N HIS A 78 -22.30 1.00 3.40
CA HIS A 78 -22.62 -0.39 3.02
C HIS A 78 -21.58 -1.04 2.07
N ILE A 79 -20.30 -0.64 2.22
CA ILE A 79 -19.21 -1.23 1.46
C ILE A 79 -18.70 -2.47 2.21
N PRO A 80 -18.59 -3.64 1.58
CA PRO A 80 -18.05 -4.83 2.22
C PRO A 80 -16.59 -4.65 2.64
N ILE A 81 -16.24 -5.11 3.84
CA ILE A 81 -14.88 -5.04 4.42
C ILE A 81 -14.29 -6.43 4.41
N TYR A 82 -13.28 -6.63 3.57
CA TYR A 82 -12.62 -7.91 3.31
C TYR A 82 -11.30 -8.00 4.06
N THR A 83 -11.11 -9.05 4.85
CA THR A 83 -9.83 -9.45 5.42
C THR A 83 -9.94 -10.85 6.01
N THR A 84 -8.86 -11.36 6.65
CA THR A 84 -8.89 -12.64 7.36
C THR A 84 -9.69 -12.56 8.65
N GLU A 85 -10.09 -13.71 9.19
CA GLU A 85 -10.79 -13.79 10.48
C GLU A 85 -9.95 -13.16 11.60
N LEU A 86 -8.65 -13.47 11.64
CA LEU A 86 -7.72 -12.93 12.65
C LEU A 86 -7.65 -11.40 12.65
N ILE A 87 -7.60 -10.78 11.46
CA ILE A 87 -7.57 -9.32 11.36
C ILE A 87 -8.93 -8.74 11.76
N HIS A 88 -10.05 -9.37 11.41
CA HIS A 88 -11.37 -8.94 11.89
C HIS A 88 -11.48 -9.00 13.42
N GLU A 89 -10.91 -10.02 14.06
CA GLU A 89 -10.82 -10.07 15.53
C GLU A 89 -9.95 -8.93 16.10
N GLY A 90 -8.83 -8.61 15.44
CA GLY A 90 -7.99 -7.47 15.79
C GLY A 90 -8.74 -6.14 15.68
N ILE A 91 -9.49 -5.93 14.58
CA ILE A 91 -10.39 -4.78 14.40
C ILE A 91 -11.41 -4.67 15.54
N ASP A 92 -11.98 -5.80 15.99
CA ASP A 92 -12.94 -5.80 17.10
C ASP A 92 -12.31 -5.40 18.43
N ARG A 93 -11.07 -5.79 18.67
CA ARG A 93 -10.31 -5.41 19.86
C ARG A 93 -9.87 -3.95 19.87
N ASN A 94 -9.88 -3.28 18.71
CA ASN A 94 -9.43 -1.88 18.61
C ASN A 94 -10.49 -0.93 19.22
N TYR A 95 -10.26 -0.47 20.44
CA TYR A 95 -11.15 0.43 21.17
C TYR A 95 -11.23 1.85 20.58
N GLY A 96 -10.29 2.23 19.70
CA GLY A 96 -10.29 3.54 19.02
C GLY A 96 -11.32 3.65 17.90
N LEU A 97 -11.89 2.54 17.45
CA LEU A 97 -12.92 2.55 16.42
C LEU A 97 -14.26 3.02 16.99
N ARG A 98 -14.77 4.12 16.43
CA ARG A 98 -16.06 4.71 16.82
C ARG A 98 -17.26 3.83 16.46
N GLU A 99 -17.14 3.04 15.39
CA GLU A 99 -18.21 2.21 14.85
C GLU A 99 -17.65 0.83 14.53
N LYS A 100 -18.21 -0.19 15.18
CA LYS A 100 -17.80 -1.59 15.01
C LYS A 100 -18.46 -2.20 13.78
N LEU A 101 -17.74 -3.09 13.10
CA LEU A 101 -18.28 -3.86 11.99
C LEU A 101 -19.30 -4.90 12.50
N ARG A 102 -20.48 -4.96 11.86
CA ARG A 102 -21.58 -5.88 12.20
C ARG A 102 -22.07 -6.67 10.99
N THR A 103 -22.39 -5.98 9.89
CA THR A 103 -23.03 -6.57 8.70
C THR A 103 -22.11 -6.60 7.49
N SER A 104 -21.08 -5.75 7.47
CA SER A 104 -20.20 -5.53 6.32
C SER A 104 -19.01 -6.48 6.24
N ARG A 105 -18.76 -7.31 7.25
CA ARG A 105 -17.61 -8.24 7.25
C ARG A 105 -17.70 -9.26 6.13
N ARG A 106 -16.56 -9.46 5.47
CA ARG A 106 -16.33 -10.53 4.50
C ARG A 106 -14.97 -11.14 4.78
N TYR A 107 -14.85 -12.43 4.54
CA TYR A 107 -13.69 -13.21 4.91
C TYR A 107 -13.08 -13.85 3.68
N PHE A 108 -11.76 -13.96 3.69
CA PHE A 108 -11.00 -14.79 2.78
C PHE A 108 -9.88 -15.50 3.55
N GLU A 109 -9.30 -16.52 2.96
CA GLU A 109 -8.19 -17.27 3.53
C GLU A 109 -6.85 -16.74 2.98
N LYS A 110 -5.90 -16.45 3.87
CA LYS A 110 -4.56 -15.97 3.50
C LYS A 110 -3.84 -17.00 2.62
N GLY A 111 -3.23 -16.55 1.53
CA GLY A 111 -2.50 -17.38 0.59
C GLY A 111 -3.38 -18.15 -0.40
N VAL A 112 -4.71 -18.07 -0.29
CA VAL A 112 -5.64 -18.72 -1.23
C VAL A 112 -6.16 -17.68 -2.22
N PRO A 113 -5.79 -17.76 -3.52
CA PRO A 113 -6.29 -16.83 -4.53
C PRO A 113 -7.80 -16.94 -4.74
N PHE A 114 -8.46 -15.82 -4.97
CA PHE A 114 -9.90 -15.78 -5.29
C PHE A 114 -10.23 -14.72 -6.33
N GLN A 115 -11.31 -14.95 -7.08
CA GLN A 115 -11.82 -13.97 -8.04
C GLN A 115 -12.71 -12.95 -7.36
N PHE A 116 -12.46 -11.68 -7.65
CA PHE A 116 -13.24 -10.57 -7.17
C PHE A 116 -13.50 -9.57 -8.31
N HIS A 117 -14.71 -9.58 -8.87
CA HIS A 117 -15.02 -8.89 -10.13
C HIS A 117 -14.07 -9.37 -11.25
N ASP A 118 -13.37 -8.45 -11.89
CA ASP A 118 -12.38 -8.71 -12.94
C ASP A 118 -10.94 -8.85 -12.39
N MET A 119 -10.78 -8.88 -11.07
CA MET A 119 -9.52 -9.02 -10.36
C MET A 119 -9.34 -10.42 -9.80
N GLU A 120 -8.14 -10.99 -9.91
CA GLU A 120 -7.70 -12.10 -9.09
C GLU A 120 -6.89 -11.54 -7.92
N ILE A 121 -7.34 -11.77 -6.70
CA ILE A 121 -6.70 -11.30 -5.47
C ILE A 121 -6.02 -12.47 -4.78
N ASN A 122 -4.74 -12.34 -4.51
CA ASN A 122 -3.97 -13.21 -3.65
C ASN A 122 -3.31 -12.41 -2.53
N THR A 123 -3.11 -13.04 -1.37
CA THR A 123 -2.47 -12.42 -0.21
C THR A 123 -1.33 -13.27 0.31
N PHE A 124 -0.35 -12.62 0.92
CA PHE A 124 0.79 -13.29 1.55
C PHE A 124 1.11 -12.63 2.90
N GLY A 125 1.85 -13.34 3.75
CA GLY A 125 2.19 -12.86 5.07
C GLY A 125 3.30 -11.81 5.05
N ILE A 126 3.13 -10.75 5.83
CA ILE A 126 4.13 -9.73 6.11
C ILE A 126 4.49 -9.79 7.60
N SER A 127 5.79 -9.65 7.91
CA SER A 127 6.27 -9.60 9.29
C SER A 127 6.01 -8.21 9.87
N HIS A 128 5.02 -8.11 10.79
CA HIS A 128 4.68 -6.85 11.47
C HIS A 128 4.13 -7.10 12.87
N ASP A 129 4.12 -6.07 13.73
CA ASP A 129 3.69 -6.17 15.13
C ASP A 129 2.17 -5.95 15.33
N SER A 130 1.39 -6.46 14.39
CA SER A 130 -0.08 -6.51 14.41
C SER A 130 -0.62 -7.91 14.75
N THR A 131 -1.95 -8.09 14.78
CA THR A 131 -2.59 -9.40 14.99
C THR A 131 -2.23 -10.37 13.86
N ASP A 132 -2.30 -9.92 12.62
CA ASP A 132 -1.79 -10.53 11.39
C ASP A 132 -1.57 -9.40 10.37
N CYS A 133 -0.67 -9.59 9.40
CA CYS A 133 -0.40 -8.60 8.37
C CYS A 133 -0.29 -9.24 7.00
N LEU A 134 -0.91 -8.59 6.01
CA LEU A 134 -1.05 -9.09 4.64
C LEU A 134 -0.42 -8.14 3.62
N GLY A 135 0.36 -8.69 2.71
CA GLY A 135 0.61 -8.12 1.39
C GLY A 135 -0.48 -8.55 0.41
N TYR A 136 -0.76 -7.71 -0.56
CA TYR A 136 -1.72 -7.98 -1.63
C TYR A 136 -1.02 -8.11 -2.97
N LYS A 137 -1.35 -9.16 -3.72
CA LYS A 137 -1.01 -9.35 -5.11
C LYS A 137 -2.31 -9.43 -5.92
N ILE A 138 -2.55 -8.45 -6.77
CA ILE A 138 -3.80 -8.27 -7.51
C ILE A 138 -3.51 -8.31 -9.01
N ARG A 139 -4.06 -9.31 -9.69
CA ARG A 139 -3.96 -9.45 -11.14
C ARG A 139 -5.23 -8.91 -11.79
N VAL A 140 -5.08 -7.98 -12.71
CA VAL A 140 -6.17 -7.36 -13.46
C VAL A 140 -5.65 -6.87 -14.81
N GLN A 141 -6.41 -7.08 -15.89
CA GLN A 141 -6.07 -6.60 -17.24
C GLN A 141 -4.63 -6.98 -17.70
N ASN A 142 -4.17 -8.19 -17.38
CA ASN A 142 -2.80 -8.68 -17.63
C ASN A 142 -1.70 -7.90 -16.87
N GLN A 143 -2.05 -7.09 -15.88
CA GLN A 143 -1.14 -6.42 -14.97
C GLN A 143 -1.15 -7.09 -13.60
N CYS A 144 -0.02 -7.07 -12.94
CA CYS A 144 0.14 -7.52 -11.55
C CYS A 144 0.48 -6.31 -10.67
N PHE A 145 -0.46 -5.90 -9.85
CA PHE A 145 -0.27 -4.87 -8.82
C PHE A 145 0.05 -5.54 -7.49
N VAL A 146 1.11 -5.09 -6.84
CA VAL A 146 1.55 -5.60 -5.53
C VAL A 146 1.61 -4.46 -4.53
N LEU A 147 1.09 -4.70 -3.31
CA LEU A 147 1.18 -3.77 -2.20
C LEU A 147 1.79 -4.45 -0.98
N ILE A 148 2.88 -3.86 -0.48
CA ILE A 148 3.68 -4.27 0.68
C ILE A 148 3.86 -3.03 1.56
N THR A 149 3.07 -2.92 2.61
CA THR A 149 3.18 -1.85 3.61
C THR A 149 3.42 -2.46 4.98
N ASP A 150 3.99 -1.68 5.90
CA ASP A 150 4.26 -2.11 7.27
C ASP A 150 5.04 -3.43 7.32
N CYS A 151 6.17 -3.41 6.64
CA CYS A 151 7.02 -4.56 6.44
C CYS A 151 8.27 -4.47 7.33
N GLY A 152 8.40 -5.37 8.27
CA GLY A 152 9.65 -5.55 9.01
C GLY A 152 10.67 -6.33 8.17
N GLU A 153 11.04 -7.54 8.61
CA GLU A 153 11.98 -8.38 7.87
C GLU A 153 11.32 -8.98 6.61
N PRO A 154 11.91 -8.80 5.41
CA PRO A 154 11.44 -9.42 4.18
C PRO A 154 11.51 -10.95 4.24
N ASN A 155 10.64 -11.62 3.49
CA ASN A 155 10.59 -13.07 3.37
C ASN A 155 10.46 -13.50 1.90
N ALA A 156 10.55 -14.81 1.65
CA ALA A 156 10.50 -15.38 0.30
C ALA A 156 9.21 -15.08 -0.47
N ASP A 157 8.06 -14.93 0.23
CA ASP A 157 6.79 -14.59 -0.41
C ASP A 157 6.81 -13.14 -0.92
N ILE A 158 7.44 -12.22 -0.17
CA ILE A 158 7.65 -10.83 -0.57
C ILE A 158 8.56 -10.77 -1.80
N GLU A 159 9.70 -11.46 -1.78
CA GLU A 159 10.60 -11.53 -2.94
C GLU A 159 9.87 -12.07 -4.18
N GLN A 160 9.11 -13.16 -4.02
CA GLN A 160 8.34 -13.72 -5.13
C GLN A 160 7.28 -12.75 -5.65
N ALA A 161 6.60 -12.02 -4.75
CA ALA A 161 5.61 -11.02 -5.14
C ALA A 161 6.26 -9.87 -5.95
N ILE A 162 7.45 -9.41 -5.56
CA ILE A 162 8.19 -8.38 -6.30
C ILE A 162 8.57 -8.88 -7.70
N ARG A 163 9.07 -10.13 -7.82
CA ARG A 163 9.43 -10.74 -9.13
C ARG A 163 8.25 -10.92 -10.09
N GLU A 164 7.04 -10.86 -9.58
CA GLU A 164 5.81 -10.97 -10.40
C GLU A 164 5.14 -9.61 -10.65
N ALA A 165 5.56 -8.55 -9.97
CA ALA A 165 4.90 -7.24 -10.01
C ALA A 165 5.17 -6.49 -11.32
N ASN A 166 4.12 -5.89 -11.90
CA ASN A 166 4.29 -4.83 -12.89
C ASN A 166 4.23 -3.45 -12.22
N HIS A 167 3.47 -3.33 -11.15
CA HIS A 167 3.31 -2.13 -10.35
C HIS A 167 3.43 -2.48 -8.88
N LEU A 168 4.34 -1.84 -8.18
CA LEU A 168 4.68 -2.15 -6.80
C LEU A 168 4.51 -0.93 -5.91
N VAL A 169 3.73 -1.08 -4.85
CA VAL A 169 3.74 -0.18 -3.69
C VAL A 169 4.50 -0.89 -2.59
N ILE A 170 5.60 -0.30 -2.11
CA ILE A 170 6.48 -0.94 -1.12
C ILE A 170 6.91 0.06 -0.05
N GLU A 171 6.99 -0.42 1.19
CA GLU A 171 7.45 0.41 2.29
C GLU A 171 8.92 0.83 2.15
N ALA A 172 9.18 2.12 2.38
CA ALA A 172 10.49 2.70 2.62
C ALA A 172 10.34 3.64 3.83
N ASN A 173 10.30 3.06 5.05
CA ASN A 173 9.82 3.77 6.21
C ASN A 173 10.82 4.80 6.72
N HIS A 174 12.08 4.43 6.91
CA HIS A 174 13.06 5.29 7.55
C HIS A 174 14.44 5.19 6.91
N ASP A 175 15.18 6.27 6.98
CA ASP A 175 16.63 6.25 6.82
C ASP A 175 17.27 5.83 8.16
N GLU A 176 18.23 4.90 8.11
CA GLU A 176 18.86 4.35 9.31
C GLU A 176 19.61 5.41 10.12
N GLN A 177 20.28 6.35 9.46
CA GLN A 177 21.02 7.42 10.12
C GLN A 177 20.07 8.42 10.78
N LEU A 178 19.01 8.84 10.07
CA LEU A 178 18.00 9.74 10.63
C LEU A 178 17.31 9.10 11.83
N LEU A 179 16.98 7.80 11.77
CA LEU A 179 16.38 7.10 12.90
C LEU A 179 17.34 7.02 14.10
N LEU A 180 18.58 6.60 13.90
CA LEU A 180 19.55 6.44 14.98
C LEU A 180 19.88 7.77 15.66
N CYS A 181 20.06 8.85 14.89
CA CYS A 181 20.36 10.18 15.39
C CYS A 181 19.11 10.98 15.82
N GLY A 182 17.92 10.56 15.41
CA GLY A 182 16.66 11.26 15.63
C GLY A 182 16.20 11.31 17.10
N SER A 183 15.15 12.07 17.34
CA SER A 183 14.62 12.38 18.67
C SER A 183 13.80 11.25 19.33
N TYR A 184 13.50 10.17 18.60
CA TYR A 184 12.70 9.08 19.15
C TYR A 184 13.37 8.40 20.34
N PRO A 185 12.59 8.04 21.38
CA PRO A 185 13.13 7.30 22.53
C PRO A 185 13.62 5.91 22.10
N THR A 186 14.60 5.38 22.83
CA THR A 186 15.27 4.12 22.50
C THR A 186 14.32 2.96 22.25
N PHE A 187 13.30 2.79 23.09
CA PHE A 187 12.32 1.69 22.93
C PHE A 187 11.56 1.76 21.61
N LEU A 188 11.31 2.98 21.09
CA LEU A 188 10.61 3.16 19.81
C LEU A 188 11.55 2.87 18.63
N LYS A 189 12.82 3.29 18.73
CA LYS A 189 13.86 2.92 17.75
C LYS A 189 14.03 1.41 17.67
N GLU A 190 14.14 0.74 18.81
CA GLU A 190 14.25 -0.73 18.90
C GLU A 190 13.03 -1.43 18.29
N ARG A 191 11.82 -0.91 18.55
CA ARG A 191 10.60 -1.43 17.94
C ARG A 191 10.64 -1.30 16.40
N ILE A 192 11.01 -0.11 15.90
CA ILE A 192 11.09 0.16 14.45
C ILE A 192 12.13 -0.75 13.77
N LEU A 193 13.29 -0.93 14.39
CA LEU A 193 14.39 -1.76 13.87
C LEU A 193 14.19 -3.27 14.09
N SER A 194 13.13 -3.68 14.80
CA SER A 194 12.88 -5.11 15.03
C SER A 194 12.46 -5.85 13.77
N PRO A 195 12.60 -7.19 13.70
CA PRO A 195 12.11 -7.98 12.56
C PRO A 195 10.60 -7.85 12.28
N ARG A 196 9.85 -7.33 13.25
CA ARG A 196 8.41 -7.03 13.12
C ARG A 196 8.11 -5.53 13.12
N GLY A 197 9.12 -4.70 12.93
CA GLY A 197 9.00 -3.24 12.87
C GLY A 197 8.68 -2.76 11.45
N HIS A 198 9.58 -1.91 10.93
CA HIS A 198 9.43 -1.28 9.62
C HIS A 198 10.72 -1.36 8.81
N GLN A 199 10.58 -1.42 7.50
CA GLN A 199 11.68 -1.54 6.56
C GLN A 199 12.41 -0.20 6.38
N SER A 200 13.77 -0.22 6.46
CA SER A 200 14.58 0.94 6.13
C SER A 200 14.64 1.20 4.62
N ASN A 201 15.03 2.42 4.22
CA ASN A 201 15.31 2.73 2.83
C ASN A 201 16.38 1.79 2.24
N GLN A 202 17.41 1.49 3.04
CA GLN A 202 18.53 0.63 2.65
C GLN A 202 18.08 -0.82 2.43
N THR A 203 17.26 -1.36 3.34
CA THR A 203 16.69 -2.71 3.17
C THR A 203 15.76 -2.78 1.96
N CYS A 204 14.91 -1.77 1.76
CA CYS A 204 14.04 -1.67 0.59
C CYS A 204 14.86 -1.62 -0.70
N ALA A 205 15.91 -0.80 -0.74
CA ALA A 205 16.78 -0.66 -1.89
C ALA A 205 17.48 -1.98 -2.27
N GLN A 206 18.03 -2.70 -1.28
CA GLN A 206 18.66 -4.01 -1.50
C GLN A 206 17.64 -5.05 -1.98
N LEU A 207 16.47 -5.12 -1.33
CA LEU A 207 15.40 -6.04 -1.71
C LEU A 207 14.94 -5.82 -3.16
N LEU A 208 14.81 -4.55 -3.56
CA LEU A 208 14.48 -4.19 -4.94
C LEU A 208 15.63 -4.55 -5.89
N ALA A 209 16.87 -4.22 -5.58
CA ALA A 209 18.01 -4.51 -6.44
C ALA A 209 18.17 -6.03 -6.71
N ASP A 210 17.91 -6.87 -5.70
CA ASP A 210 18.01 -8.32 -5.80
C ASP A 210 16.85 -8.97 -6.60
N ASN A 211 15.70 -8.29 -6.70
CA ASN A 211 14.48 -8.86 -7.27
C ASN A 211 13.89 -8.07 -8.45
N PHE A 212 14.58 -7.00 -8.90
CA PHE A 212 14.12 -6.18 -10.01
C PHE A 212 14.13 -6.96 -11.33
N HIS A 213 13.19 -6.66 -12.22
CA HIS A 213 13.09 -7.30 -13.53
C HIS A 213 12.45 -6.33 -14.56
N GLU A 214 12.64 -6.62 -15.85
CA GLU A 214 12.17 -5.77 -16.96
C GLU A 214 10.65 -5.51 -16.99
N GLY A 215 9.86 -6.37 -16.35
CA GLY A 215 8.42 -6.23 -16.24
C GLY A 215 7.94 -5.34 -15.09
N LEU A 216 8.84 -4.90 -14.18
CA LEU A 216 8.50 -3.99 -13.07
C LEU A 216 8.58 -2.54 -13.56
N HIS A 217 7.45 -1.99 -13.95
CA HIS A 217 7.36 -0.68 -14.60
C HIS A 217 7.22 0.49 -13.63
N ASN A 218 6.52 0.30 -12.49
CA ASN A 218 6.24 1.40 -11.57
C ASN A 218 6.46 0.99 -10.12
N VAL A 219 7.28 1.75 -9.41
CA VAL A 219 7.59 1.56 -7.99
C VAL A 219 7.14 2.81 -7.22
N PHE A 220 6.27 2.61 -6.23
CA PHE A 220 5.77 3.63 -5.33
C PHE A 220 6.24 3.33 -3.92
N LEU A 221 7.06 4.22 -3.37
CA LEU A 221 7.55 4.10 -2.00
C LEU A 221 6.47 4.61 -1.05
N CYS A 222 6.07 3.80 -0.09
CA CYS A 222 4.97 4.10 0.83
C CYS A 222 5.43 4.13 2.30
N HIS A 223 4.54 4.57 3.16
CA HIS A 223 4.64 4.55 4.62
C HIS A 223 5.92 5.20 5.18
N LEU A 224 6.35 6.33 4.57
CA LEU A 224 7.54 7.07 5.02
C LEU A 224 7.31 7.67 6.40
N SER A 225 8.29 7.51 7.31
CA SER A 225 8.30 8.14 8.62
C SER A 225 8.35 9.67 8.50
N GLN A 226 7.64 10.36 9.39
CA GLN A 226 7.65 11.82 9.43
C GLN A 226 8.96 12.40 9.97
N GLU A 227 9.49 11.74 10.98
CA GLU A 227 10.61 12.25 11.76
C GLU A 227 11.95 11.65 11.30
N ASN A 228 11.90 10.48 10.66
CA ASN A 228 13.10 9.70 10.38
C ASN A 228 13.24 9.37 8.88
N ASN A 229 12.56 10.12 8.01
CA ASN A 229 12.70 9.99 6.57
C ASN A 229 12.31 11.29 5.86
N GLU A 230 12.80 11.44 4.64
CA GLU A 230 12.37 12.47 3.70
C GLU A 230 12.11 11.80 2.33
N PRO A 231 11.09 12.25 1.58
CA PRO A 231 10.78 11.66 0.26
C PRO A 231 11.98 11.62 -0.69
N GLU A 232 12.81 12.65 -0.66
CA GLU A 232 14.01 12.76 -1.48
C GLU A 232 15.11 11.78 -1.03
N VAL A 233 15.28 11.58 0.28
CA VAL A 233 16.24 10.61 0.84
C VAL A 233 15.85 9.20 0.43
N ALA A 234 14.58 8.81 0.61
CA ALA A 234 14.08 7.51 0.19
C ALA A 234 14.24 7.30 -1.32
N TYR A 235 13.84 8.30 -2.12
CA TYR A 235 13.97 8.26 -3.58
C TYR A 235 15.43 8.05 -4.02
N ASN A 236 16.37 8.83 -3.49
CA ASN A 236 17.78 8.77 -3.88
C ASN A 236 18.41 7.43 -3.48
N THR A 237 18.15 6.95 -2.25
CA THR A 237 18.66 5.65 -1.78
C THR A 237 18.25 4.51 -2.71
N ILE A 238 16.97 4.46 -3.10
CA ILE A 238 16.47 3.38 -3.96
C ILE A 238 16.95 3.56 -5.41
N SER A 239 16.88 4.78 -5.96
CA SER A 239 17.30 5.03 -7.35
C SER A 239 18.79 4.76 -7.58
N GLU A 240 19.65 5.13 -6.63
CA GLU A 240 21.08 4.85 -6.68
C GLU A 240 21.39 3.35 -6.63
N ALA A 241 20.74 2.60 -5.75
CA ALA A 241 20.92 1.16 -5.65
C ALA A 241 20.46 0.44 -6.94
N LEU A 242 19.31 0.82 -7.49
CA LEU A 242 18.81 0.27 -8.73
C LEU A 242 19.69 0.65 -9.93
N LEU A 243 20.22 1.87 -9.96
CA LEU A 243 21.18 2.27 -11.02
C LEU A 243 22.45 1.42 -10.96
N GLN A 244 22.97 1.11 -9.78
CA GLN A 244 24.12 0.20 -9.60
C GLN A 244 23.80 -1.22 -10.06
N ALA A 245 22.53 -1.66 -9.93
CA ALA A 245 22.04 -2.93 -10.43
C ALA A 245 21.72 -2.92 -11.95
N GLY A 246 21.88 -1.77 -12.63
CA GLY A 246 21.70 -1.61 -14.07
C GLY A 246 20.34 -1.09 -14.51
N TRP A 247 19.51 -0.58 -13.60
CA TRP A 247 18.17 -0.06 -13.87
C TRP A 247 18.11 1.47 -13.68
N GLU A 248 17.57 2.18 -14.67
CA GLU A 248 17.58 3.65 -14.71
C GLU A 248 16.16 4.22 -14.62
N VAL A 249 15.93 5.12 -13.65
CA VAL A 249 14.65 5.81 -13.49
C VAL A 249 14.32 6.66 -14.73
N GLY A 250 13.07 6.64 -15.15
CA GLY A 250 12.57 7.38 -16.32
C GLY A 250 12.88 6.70 -17.66
N LYS A 251 13.71 5.67 -17.67
CA LYS A 251 14.00 4.84 -18.83
C LYS A 251 13.42 3.44 -18.69
N ASP A 252 13.79 2.74 -17.63
CA ASP A 252 13.41 1.35 -17.39
C ASP A 252 12.18 1.26 -16.48
N TYR A 253 12.03 2.21 -15.56
CA TYR A 253 10.91 2.25 -14.60
C TYR A 253 10.61 3.67 -14.12
N TYR A 254 9.41 3.82 -13.52
CA TYR A 254 8.99 5.01 -12.79
C TYR A 254 9.17 4.79 -11.29
N LEU A 255 9.73 5.77 -10.58
CA LEU A 255 9.89 5.76 -9.12
C LEU A 255 9.23 6.98 -8.49
N LYS A 256 8.44 6.79 -7.43
CA LYS A 256 7.81 7.88 -6.70
C LYS A 256 7.67 7.57 -5.21
N ALA A 257 8.15 8.47 -4.36
CA ALA A 257 7.77 8.47 -2.95
C ALA A 257 6.36 9.06 -2.80
N LEU A 258 5.43 8.29 -2.23
CA LEU A 258 4.05 8.72 -2.00
C LEU A 258 3.98 9.71 -0.83
N ASP A 259 3.14 10.73 -0.98
CA ASP A 259 2.94 11.73 0.06
C ASP A 259 2.17 11.11 1.24
N ARG A 260 2.54 11.50 2.45
CA ARG A 260 1.95 11.00 3.68
C ARG A 260 0.54 11.53 3.94
N LEU A 261 0.29 12.78 3.61
CA LEU A 261 -0.93 13.51 3.96
C LEU A 261 -1.74 13.96 2.76
N ASN A 262 -1.07 14.15 1.62
CA ASN A 262 -1.71 14.64 0.42
C ASN A 262 -2.07 13.49 -0.52
N VAL A 263 -3.18 13.66 -1.22
CA VAL A 263 -3.57 12.72 -2.27
C VAL A 263 -2.58 12.78 -3.42
N SER A 264 -2.24 11.61 -3.96
CA SER A 264 -1.42 11.54 -5.16
C SER A 264 -2.18 12.04 -6.40
N PRO A 265 -1.47 12.36 -7.49
CA PRO A 265 -2.07 12.35 -8.83
C PRO A 265 -2.80 11.03 -9.10
N VAL A 266 -3.56 11.00 -10.18
CA VAL A 266 -4.10 9.77 -10.73
C VAL A 266 -3.01 9.12 -11.58
N TYR A 267 -2.64 7.90 -11.24
CA TYR A 267 -1.69 7.11 -12.01
C TYR A 267 -2.45 6.12 -12.90
N ILE A 268 -2.15 6.14 -14.19
CA ILE A 268 -2.68 5.17 -15.15
C ILE A 268 -1.66 4.04 -15.28
N LEU A 269 -2.12 2.82 -15.01
CA LEU A 269 -1.30 1.62 -15.05
C LEU A 269 -1.62 0.87 -16.35
N ASP A 270 -0.83 1.12 -17.39
CA ASP A 270 -1.03 0.58 -18.74
C ASP A 270 0.03 -0.44 -19.18
N GLY A 271 0.86 -0.90 -18.22
CA GLY A 271 1.93 -1.85 -18.46
C GLY A 271 3.19 -1.21 -19.03
N GLN A 272 3.34 0.10 -18.83
CA GLN A 272 4.55 0.84 -19.16
C GLN A 272 4.98 1.72 -17.97
N PRO A 273 6.25 2.15 -17.91
CA PRO A 273 6.66 3.16 -16.94
C PRO A 273 5.85 4.46 -17.15
N ILE A 274 5.30 4.99 -16.04
CA ILE A 274 4.57 6.25 -16.05
C ILE A 274 5.55 7.36 -16.43
N ARG A 275 5.12 8.26 -17.31
CA ARG A 275 5.86 9.50 -17.59
C ARG A 275 5.35 10.60 -16.68
N GLU A 276 6.25 11.50 -16.22
CA GLU A 276 5.84 12.61 -15.35
C GLU A 276 4.74 13.49 -15.95
N SER A 277 4.67 13.56 -17.28
CA SER A 277 3.60 14.26 -18.01
C SER A 277 2.23 13.59 -17.90
N ASP A 278 2.15 12.33 -17.52
CA ASP A 278 0.94 11.51 -17.56
C ASP A 278 0.28 11.39 -16.17
N ALA A 279 0.90 11.92 -15.12
CA ALA A 279 0.33 12.07 -13.79
C ALA A 279 -0.62 13.29 -13.75
N VAL A 280 -1.94 13.04 -13.74
CA VAL A 280 -3.02 14.06 -13.80
C VAL A 280 -3.62 14.33 -12.42
#